data_5f99b7103c307ff7c6bd336ab22d95a0
#
_entry.id   5f99b7103c307ff7c6bd336ab22d95a0
#
_cell.length_a   1.000
_cell.length_b   1.000
_cell.length_c   1.000
_cell.angle_alpha   90.00
_cell.angle_beta   90.00
_cell.angle_gamma   90.00
#
_symmetry.space_group_name_H-M   'P 1'
#
loop_
_entity.id
_entity.type
_entity.pdbx_description
1 polymer ?
#
loop_
_entity_poly.entity_id
_entity_poly.type
_entity_poly.pdbx_seq_one_letter_code
_entity_poly.pdbx_strand_id
1 'polypeptide(L)'
;MPVYVTLLNWTDQGIRNVREAVQRVDSGVQVAEQKYGVRLREVYWTVGPYDYVGLWEAPDEQSMSAFMLELGSLGNIRSTTLRAYDREEMSGILERLGPQS
;
A
#
# COMPACT_ATOMS: atom_id res chain seq x y z
N MET A 1 -9.45 11.30 -0.12
CA MET A 1 -8.92 10.27 -1.02
C MET A 1 -8.91 8.92 -0.31
N PRO A 2 -9.27 7.86 -1.02
CA PRO A 2 -9.22 6.52 -0.43
C PRO A 2 -7.84 6.17 0.13
N VAL A 3 -7.84 5.46 1.25
CA VAL A 3 -6.63 5.05 1.95
C VAL A 3 -6.45 3.54 1.82
N TYR A 4 -5.22 3.10 1.66
CA TYR A 4 -4.87 1.69 1.51
C TYR A 4 -3.70 1.35 2.42
N VAL A 5 -3.77 0.16 3.01
CA VAL A 5 -2.65 -0.45 3.74
C VAL A 5 -2.08 -1.55 2.87
N THR A 6 -0.78 -1.51 2.62
CA THR A 6 -0.10 -2.57 1.89
C THR A 6 0.78 -3.37 2.83
N LEU A 7 0.61 -4.68 2.76
CA LEU A 7 1.42 -5.65 3.49
C LEU A 7 2.33 -6.29 2.47
N LEU A 8 3.63 -6.13 2.63
CA LEU A 8 4.58 -6.48 1.57
C LEU A 8 5.57 -7.52 2.05
N ASN A 9 5.84 -8.47 1.16
CA ASN A 9 6.89 -9.47 1.36
C ASN A 9 7.92 -9.36 0.25
N TRP A 10 9.19 -9.47 0.60
CA TRP A 10 10.23 -9.59 -0.41
C TRP A 10 10.16 -10.96 -1.07
N THR A 11 10.42 -10.97 -2.37
CA THR A 11 10.69 -12.19 -3.11
C THR A 11 12.13 -12.62 -2.81
N ASP A 12 12.55 -13.77 -3.35
CA ASP A 12 13.95 -14.19 -3.27
C ASP A 12 14.87 -13.13 -3.85
N GLN A 13 14.48 -12.52 -4.97
CA GLN A 13 15.22 -11.43 -5.58
C GLN A 13 15.29 -10.22 -4.65
N GLY A 14 14.16 -9.84 -4.05
CA GLY A 14 14.08 -8.67 -3.19
C GLY A 14 14.91 -8.79 -1.93
N ILE A 15 14.91 -9.97 -1.29
CA ILE A 15 15.70 -10.18 -0.07
C ILE A 15 17.18 -10.23 -0.37
N ARG A 16 17.59 -10.77 -1.52
CA ARG A 16 19.00 -10.76 -1.91
C ARG A 16 19.55 -9.33 -2.07
N ASN A 17 18.69 -8.40 -2.46
CA ASN A 17 19.05 -6.99 -2.66
C ASN A 17 18.51 -6.10 -1.56
N VAL A 18 18.37 -6.62 -0.34
CA VAL A 18 17.71 -5.92 0.78
C VAL A 18 18.44 -4.62 1.17
N ARG A 19 19.73 -4.52 0.91
CA ARG A 19 20.48 -3.29 1.22
C ARG A 19 19.99 -2.07 0.43
N GLU A 20 19.26 -2.29 -0.66
CA GLU A 20 18.66 -1.25 -1.48
C GLU A 20 17.20 -0.95 -1.10
N ALA A 21 16.70 -1.55 -0.01
CA ALA A 21 15.28 -1.47 0.34
C ALA A 21 14.75 -0.04 0.48
N VAL A 22 15.52 0.83 1.16
CA VAL A 22 15.11 2.23 1.36
C VAL A 22 15.09 2.97 0.03
N GLN A 23 16.10 2.79 -0.80
CA GLN A 23 16.17 3.42 -2.13
C GLN A 23 15.04 2.96 -3.03
N ARG A 24 14.66 1.68 -2.95
CA ARG A 24 13.55 1.16 -3.74
C ARG A 24 12.22 1.81 -3.35
N VAL A 25 12.02 2.06 -2.05
CA VAL A 25 10.82 2.78 -1.61
C VAL A 25 10.85 4.22 -2.12
N ASP A 26 11.97 4.90 -2.02
CA ASP A 26 12.09 6.28 -2.51
C ASP A 26 11.79 6.37 -4.01
N SER A 27 12.33 5.46 -4.80
CA SER A 27 12.05 5.39 -6.24
C SER A 27 10.57 5.08 -6.52
N GLY A 28 10.01 4.16 -5.76
CA GLY A 28 8.59 3.78 -5.88
C GLY A 28 7.66 4.93 -5.57
N VAL A 29 8.00 5.74 -4.56
CA VAL A 29 7.21 6.93 -4.19
C VAL A 29 7.15 7.92 -5.35
N GLN A 30 8.26 8.13 -6.04
CA GLN A 30 8.29 9.04 -7.20
C GLN A 30 7.39 8.53 -8.32
N VAL A 31 7.45 7.26 -8.63
CA VAL A 31 6.58 6.64 -9.64
C VAL A 31 5.12 6.77 -9.22
N ALA A 32 4.81 6.48 -7.96
CA ALA A 32 3.46 6.56 -7.43
C ALA A 32 2.87 7.96 -7.64
N GLU A 33 3.60 8.99 -7.26
CA GLU A 33 3.11 10.36 -7.33
C GLU A 33 3.02 10.86 -8.77
N GLN A 34 4.06 10.65 -9.56
CA GLN A 34 4.14 11.21 -10.90
C GLN A 34 3.24 10.50 -11.90
N LYS A 35 3.14 9.18 -11.78
CA LYS A 35 2.42 8.38 -12.78
C LYS A 35 0.98 8.08 -12.39
N TYR A 36 0.72 7.88 -11.10
CA TYR A 36 -0.58 7.39 -10.63
C TYR A 36 -1.31 8.33 -9.69
N GLY A 37 -0.68 9.40 -9.23
CA GLY A 37 -1.27 10.28 -8.24
C GLY A 37 -1.44 9.62 -6.88
N VAL A 38 -0.70 8.56 -6.62
CA VAL A 38 -0.71 7.82 -5.36
C VAL A 38 0.36 8.37 -4.45
N ARG A 39 0.01 8.57 -3.17
CA ARG A 39 0.89 9.23 -2.20
C ARG A 39 1.15 8.32 -1.01
N LEU A 40 2.43 8.12 -0.70
CA LEU A 40 2.82 7.41 0.51
C LEU A 40 2.69 8.34 1.72
N ARG A 41 1.96 7.89 2.74
CA ARG A 41 1.84 8.62 4.00
C ARG A 41 2.85 8.12 5.01
N GLU A 42 2.98 6.81 5.16
CA GLU A 42 3.88 6.19 6.13
C GLU A 42 4.37 4.84 5.62
N VAL A 43 5.58 4.49 5.99
CA VAL A 43 6.15 3.17 5.72
C VAL A 43 6.96 2.72 6.94
N TYR A 44 6.82 1.44 7.28
CA TYR A 44 7.58 0.82 8.36
C TYR A 44 8.06 -0.53 7.88
N TRP A 45 9.34 -0.83 8.14
CA TRP A 45 9.86 -2.18 7.95
C TRP A 45 9.58 -2.99 9.21
N THR A 46 9.17 -4.24 9.03
CA THR A 46 8.68 -5.08 10.11
C THR A 46 9.43 -6.40 10.15
N VAL A 47 9.35 -7.08 11.28
CA VAL A 47 9.86 -8.43 11.48
C VAL A 47 8.68 -9.31 11.84
N GLY A 48 8.41 -10.33 11.02
CA GLY A 48 7.27 -11.22 11.20
C GLY A 48 6.74 -11.71 9.85
N PRO A 49 5.43 -11.97 9.75
CA PRO A 49 4.84 -12.51 8.51
C PRO A 49 4.98 -11.58 7.31
N TYR A 50 5.15 -10.28 7.55
CA TYR A 50 5.34 -9.29 6.49
C TYR A 50 6.65 -8.55 6.73
N ASP A 51 7.29 -8.15 5.64
CA ASP A 51 8.61 -7.52 5.69
C ASP A 51 8.52 -6.00 5.82
N TYR A 52 7.49 -5.40 5.24
CA TYR A 52 7.21 -3.99 5.49
C TYR A 52 5.75 -3.66 5.18
N VAL A 53 5.31 -2.51 5.70
CA VAL A 53 3.92 -2.07 5.65
C VAL A 53 3.90 -0.62 5.18
N GLY A 54 3.01 -0.31 4.24
CA GLY A 54 2.83 1.05 3.75
C GLY A 54 1.41 1.54 3.97
N LEU A 55 1.27 2.83 4.22
CA LEU A 55 -0.01 3.52 4.27
C LEU A 55 -0.05 4.54 3.15
N TRP A 56 -1.03 4.40 2.24
CA TRP A 56 -1.10 5.17 1.00
C TRP A 56 -2.44 5.85 0.82
N GLU A 57 -2.42 6.98 0.12
CA GLU A 57 -3.62 7.61 -0.41
C GLU A 57 -3.61 7.52 -1.93
N ALA A 58 -4.74 7.19 -2.53
CA ALA A 58 -4.88 7.10 -3.97
C ALA A 58 -6.15 7.81 -4.43
N PRO A 59 -6.16 8.36 -5.67
CA PRO A 59 -7.36 9.00 -6.18
C PRO A 59 -8.52 8.03 -6.38
N ASP A 60 -8.21 6.78 -6.73
CA ASP A 60 -9.21 5.73 -6.93
C ASP A 60 -8.56 4.34 -6.83
N GLU A 61 -9.40 3.31 -6.82
CA GLU A 61 -8.94 1.93 -6.69
C GLU A 61 -8.08 1.47 -7.87
N GLN A 62 -8.42 1.89 -9.07
CA GLN A 62 -7.69 1.46 -10.26
C GLN A 62 -6.28 2.03 -10.28
N SER A 63 -6.09 3.27 -9.85
CA SER A 63 -4.77 3.88 -9.74
C SER A 63 -3.90 3.13 -8.74
N MET A 64 -4.47 2.77 -7.58
CA MET A 64 -3.75 1.99 -6.58
C MET A 64 -3.39 0.60 -7.10
N SER A 65 -4.33 -0.06 -7.77
CA SER A 65 -4.10 -1.39 -8.34
C SER A 65 -3.02 -1.36 -9.41
N ALA A 66 -3.06 -0.37 -10.31
CA ALA A 66 -2.05 -0.22 -11.35
C ALA A 66 -0.66 0.01 -10.76
N PHE A 67 -0.57 0.85 -9.73
CA PHE A 67 0.69 1.09 -9.03
C PHE A 67 1.24 -0.20 -8.40
N MET A 68 0.40 -0.95 -7.70
CA MET A 68 0.81 -2.21 -7.07
C MET A 68 1.26 -3.24 -8.10
N LEU A 69 0.60 -3.31 -9.26
CA LEU A 69 1.02 -4.20 -10.34
C LEU A 69 2.37 -3.78 -10.90
N GLU A 70 2.61 -2.49 -11.07
CA GLU A 70 3.91 -2.02 -11.56
C GLU A 70 5.02 -2.35 -10.56
N LEU A 71 4.81 -2.12 -9.26
CA LEU A 71 5.79 -2.49 -8.25
C LEU A 71 6.07 -3.99 -8.25
N GLY A 72 5.00 -4.79 -8.31
CA GLY A 72 5.14 -6.25 -8.34
C GLY A 72 5.89 -6.75 -9.56
N SER A 73 5.72 -6.08 -10.71
CA SER A 73 6.37 -6.46 -11.95
C SER A 73 7.90 -6.31 -11.93
N LEU A 74 8.41 -5.49 -11.00
CA LEU A 74 9.87 -5.35 -10.83
C LEU A 74 10.50 -6.58 -10.18
N GLY A 75 9.69 -7.46 -9.59
CA GLY A 75 10.12 -8.74 -9.09
C GLY A 75 10.68 -8.74 -7.67
N ASN A 76 10.72 -7.62 -6.98
CA ASN A 76 11.32 -7.51 -5.65
C ASN A 76 10.35 -7.79 -4.52
N ILE A 77 9.03 -7.63 -4.76
CA ILE A 77 8.02 -7.73 -3.73
C ILE A 77 6.78 -8.47 -4.21
N ARG A 78 6.06 -9.00 -3.23
CA ARG A 78 4.64 -9.40 -3.37
C ARG A 78 3.87 -8.63 -2.34
N SER A 79 2.68 -8.19 -2.70
CA SER A 79 1.87 -7.33 -1.82
C SER A 79 0.49 -7.88 -1.59
N THR A 80 -0.05 -7.59 -0.41
CA THR A 80 -1.46 -7.71 -0.08
C THR A 80 -1.95 -6.30 0.20
N THR A 81 -2.92 -5.84 -0.57
CA THR A 81 -3.42 -4.47 -0.45
C THR A 81 -4.81 -4.49 0.18
N LEU A 82 -4.97 -3.70 1.24
CA LEU A 82 -6.21 -3.61 2.00
C LEU A 82 -6.81 -2.21 1.82
N ARG A 83 -8.09 -2.14 1.50
CA ARG A 83 -8.81 -0.86 1.57
C ARG A 83 -8.99 -0.50 3.04
N ALA A 84 -8.53 0.66 3.43
CA ALA A 84 -8.60 1.11 4.82
C ALA A 84 -9.60 2.24 4.97
N TYR A 85 -10.27 2.29 6.11
CA TYR A 85 -11.23 3.32 6.45
C TYR A 85 -10.81 3.97 7.76
N ASP A 86 -10.85 5.30 7.79
CA ASP A 86 -10.61 6.01 9.03
C ASP A 86 -11.87 5.95 9.92
N ARG A 87 -11.77 6.57 11.10
CA ARG A 87 -12.86 6.56 12.08
C ARG A 87 -14.15 7.15 11.51
N GLU A 88 -14.05 8.26 10.80
CA GLU A 88 -15.20 8.95 10.21
C GLU A 88 -15.85 8.12 9.12
N GLU A 89 -15.04 7.56 8.22
CA GLU A 89 -15.53 6.69 7.16
C GLU A 89 -16.22 5.46 7.75
N MET A 90 -15.62 4.85 8.79
CA MET A 90 -16.22 3.69 9.44
C MET A 90 -17.57 4.02 10.08
N SER A 91 -17.67 5.20 10.70
CA SER A 91 -18.95 5.65 11.25
C SER A 91 -20.02 5.74 10.17
N GLY A 92 -19.66 6.26 8.99
CA GLY A 92 -20.57 6.32 7.86
C GLY A 92 -21.00 4.94 7.35
N ILE A 93 -20.08 4.01 7.34
CA ILE A 93 -20.38 2.61 6.96
C ILE A 93 -21.38 2.00 7.94
N LEU A 94 -21.16 2.22 9.24
CA LEU A 94 -22.05 1.68 10.28
C LEU A 94 -23.46 2.25 10.19
N GLU A 95 -23.60 3.50 9.77
CA GLU A 95 -24.91 4.12 9.55
C GLU A 95 -25.71 3.38 8.49
N ARG A 96 -25.06 2.76 7.50
CA ARG A 96 -25.74 2.00 6.46
C ARG A 96 -26.37 0.72 6.96
N LEU A 97 -25.96 0.24 8.13
CA LEU A 97 -26.59 -0.93 8.75
C LEU A 97 -28.00 -0.61 9.25
N GLY A 98 -28.28 0.67 9.48
CA GLY A 98 -29.56 1.10 10.02
C GLY A 98 -29.72 0.76 11.50
N PRO A 99 -30.90 1.05 12.06
CA PRO A 99 -31.15 0.75 13.48
C PRO A 99 -31.25 -0.76 13.68
N GLN A 100 -30.81 -1.22 14.83
CA GLN A 100 -30.94 -2.61 15.23
C GLN A 100 -32.42 -2.91 15.50
N SER A 101 -32.91 -3.97 14.91
CA SER A 101 -34.33 -4.38 15.06
C SER A 101 -34.49 -5.39 16.16
#